data_866ab87978e016bec36777b2884f2c75
#
_entry.id   866ab87978e016bec36777b2884f2c75
#
_cell.length_a   1.000
_cell.length_b   1.000
_cell.length_c   1.000
_cell.angle_alpha   90.00
_cell.angle_beta   90.00
_cell.angle_gamma   90.00
#
_symmetry.space_group_name_H-M   'P 1'
#
loop_
_entity.id
_entity.type
_entity.pdbx_description
1 polymer ?
#
loop_
_entity_poly.entity_id
_entity_poly.type
_entity_poly.pdbx_seq_one_letter_code
_entity_poly.pdbx_strand_id
1 'polypeptide(L)'
;MTVVTENTRIQSVLPVSTPAQVKAELPISARAAETTLQARKAIQDILSGQDDRLLVVVGPCSIHDTAAALDYAGRLAGLRERLSRDLLIVMRVYFEKPRTTVGWKGLINDPNLDGTFDMQTGLRRARAFLLEVGNLGLPAG
;
A
#
# COMPACT_ATOMS: atom_id res chain seq x y z
N MET A 1 -22.93 35.65 26.14
CA MET A 1 -21.77 35.00 25.44
C MET A 1 -22.00 33.50 25.46
N THR A 2 -22.11 32.90 24.29
CA THR A 2 -22.27 31.43 24.20
C THR A 2 -20.88 30.81 24.36
N VAL A 3 -20.69 29.99 25.38
CA VAL A 3 -19.43 29.28 25.60
C VAL A 3 -19.40 28.11 24.62
N VAL A 4 -18.39 28.05 23.77
CA VAL A 4 -18.16 26.91 22.84
C VAL A 4 -17.60 25.74 23.66
N THR A 5 -18.35 24.65 23.72
CA THR A 5 -18.02 23.45 24.48
C THR A 5 -17.59 22.27 23.61
N GLU A 6 -17.83 22.36 22.30
CA GLU A 6 -17.54 21.31 21.31
C GLU A 6 -16.33 21.67 20.45
N ASN A 7 -15.56 20.65 20.07
CA ASN A 7 -14.43 20.77 19.14
C ASN A 7 -13.32 21.74 19.61
N THR A 8 -13.18 21.96 20.88
CA THR A 8 -12.25 22.96 21.46
C THR A 8 -10.77 22.67 21.18
N ARG A 9 -10.43 21.46 20.69
CA ARG A 9 -9.06 21.02 20.36
C ARG A 9 -8.88 20.73 18.86
N ILE A 10 -9.91 20.94 18.03
CA ILE A 10 -9.82 20.78 16.58
C ILE A 10 -9.41 22.12 15.99
N GLN A 11 -8.27 22.15 15.29
CA GLN A 11 -7.78 23.36 14.63
C GLN A 11 -8.48 23.58 13.27
N SER A 12 -8.67 22.50 12.51
CA SER A 12 -9.32 22.56 11.20
C SER A 12 -9.86 21.18 10.81
N VAL A 13 -10.83 21.18 9.92
CA VAL A 13 -11.34 19.98 9.24
C VAL A 13 -11.18 20.22 7.74
N LEU A 14 -10.36 19.40 7.09
CA LEU A 14 -10.10 19.50 5.67
C LEU A 14 -10.75 18.31 4.93
N PRO A 15 -11.33 18.52 3.75
CA PRO A 15 -11.88 17.44 2.94
C PRO A 15 -10.74 16.56 2.39
N VAL A 16 -10.96 15.25 2.38
CA VAL A 16 -10.06 14.27 1.79
C VAL A 16 -10.64 13.77 0.47
N SER A 17 -9.80 13.57 -0.54
CA SER A 17 -10.23 13.02 -1.84
C SER A 17 -10.91 11.67 -1.65
N THR A 18 -12.02 11.49 -2.34
CA THR A 18 -12.72 10.20 -2.32
C THR A 18 -11.92 9.13 -3.06
N PRO A 19 -12.12 7.84 -2.74
CA PRO A 19 -11.48 6.74 -3.48
C PRO A 19 -11.77 6.78 -4.98
N ALA A 20 -12.96 7.22 -5.38
CA ALA A 20 -13.36 7.36 -6.78
C ALA A 20 -12.50 8.41 -7.50
N GLN A 21 -12.28 9.57 -6.86
CA GLN A 21 -11.41 10.62 -7.42
C GLN A 21 -9.97 10.14 -7.60
N VAL A 22 -9.39 9.54 -6.56
CA VAL A 22 -8.00 9.03 -6.63
C VAL A 22 -7.85 7.92 -7.68
N LYS A 23 -8.86 7.05 -7.83
CA LYS A 23 -8.87 6.02 -8.88
C LYS A 23 -9.02 6.60 -10.28
N ALA A 24 -9.76 7.69 -10.46
CA ALA A 24 -9.88 8.37 -11.74
C ALA A 24 -8.59 9.09 -12.14
N GLU A 25 -7.90 9.70 -11.18
CA GLU A 25 -6.59 10.35 -11.39
C GLU A 25 -5.48 9.34 -11.66
N LEU A 26 -5.49 8.21 -10.97
CA LEU A 26 -4.50 7.13 -11.03
C LEU A 26 -5.19 5.79 -11.33
N PRO A 27 -5.62 5.57 -12.58
CA PRO A 27 -6.33 4.37 -12.97
C PRO A 27 -5.40 3.15 -12.93
N ILE A 28 -5.99 1.98 -12.66
CA ILE A 28 -5.24 0.72 -12.71
C ILE A 28 -4.90 0.39 -14.16
N SER A 29 -3.65 0.02 -14.41
CA SER A 29 -3.23 -0.49 -15.71
C SER A 29 -3.71 -1.93 -15.93
N ALA A 30 -3.80 -2.36 -17.19
CA ALA A 30 -4.14 -3.75 -17.52
C ALA A 30 -3.17 -4.74 -16.85
N ARG A 31 -1.88 -4.43 -16.84
CA ARG A 31 -0.84 -5.27 -16.21
C ARG A 31 -1.03 -5.41 -14.70
N ALA A 32 -1.25 -4.29 -13.99
CA ALA A 32 -1.45 -4.32 -12.54
C ALA A 32 -2.78 -5.03 -12.17
N ALA A 33 -3.82 -4.88 -12.99
CA ALA A 33 -5.08 -5.58 -12.80
C ALA A 33 -4.89 -7.10 -12.96
N GLU A 34 -4.22 -7.52 -14.03
CA GLU A 34 -3.92 -8.93 -14.29
C GLU A 34 -3.09 -9.53 -13.14
N THR A 35 -2.02 -8.85 -12.71
CA THR A 35 -1.19 -9.28 -11.57
C THR A 35 -2.05 -9.55 -10.33
N THR A 36 -2.99 -8.63 -10.03
CA THR A 36 -3.89 -8.76 -8.88
C THR A 36 -4.84 -9.95 -9.02
N LEU A 37 -5.46 -10.13 -10.19
CA LEU A 37 -6.41 -11.21 -10.43
C LEU A 37 -5.74 -12.58 -10.37
N GLN A 38 -4.59 -12.73 -11.03
CA GLN A 38 -3.82 -13.98 -11.01
C GLN A 38 -3.35 -14.34 -9.60
N ALA A 39 -2.86 -13.35 -8.84
CA ALA A 39 -2.43 -13.60 -7.47
C ALA A 39 -3.59 -14.02 -6.56
N ARG A 40 -4.75 -13.37 -6.67
CA ARG A 40 -5.95 -13.76 -5.91
C ARG A 40 -6.37 -15.19 -6.21
N LYS A 41 -6.39 -15.58 -7.48
CA LYS A 41 -6.70 -16.95 -7.89
C LYS A 41 -5.70 -17.93 -7.29
N ALA A 42 -4.40 -17.68 -7.44
CA ALA A 42 -3.36 -18.55 -6.92
C ALA A 42 -3.42 -18.69 -5.39
N ILE A 43 -3.70 -17.59 -4.66
CA ILE A 43 -3.89 -17.64 -3.20
C ILE A 43 -5.10 -18.53 -2.83
N GLN A 44 -6.22 -18.39 -3.55
CA GLN A 44 -7.40 -19.23 -3.33
C GLN A 44 -7.09 -20.71 -3.57
N ASP A 45 -6.33 -21.02 -4.63
CA ASP A 45 -5.93 -22.40 -4.96
C ASP A 45 -5.03 -23.00 -3.87
N ILE A 46 -4.06 -22.24 -3.36
CA ILE A 46 -3.21 -22.65 -2.24
C ILE A 46 -4.06 -22.92 -0.98
N LEU A 47 -4.93 -21.98 -0.62
CA LEU A 47 -5.75 -22.11 0.58
C LEU A 47 -6.78 -23.25 0.51
N SER A 48 -7.18 -23.65 -0.69
CA SER A 48 -8.07 -24.80 -0.93
C SER A 48 -7.33 -26.11 -1.18
N GLY A 49 -5.98 -26.11 -1.15
CA GLY A 49 -5.17 -27.30 -1.39
C GLY A 49 -5.10 -27.76 -2.85
N GLN A 50 -5.45 -26.89 -3.80
CA GLN A 50 -5.33 -27.16 -5.23
C GLN A 50 -3.95 -26.79 -5.80
N ASP A 51 -3.18 -26.00 -5.08
CA ASP A 51 -1.82 -25.58 -5.39
C ASP A 51 -0.97 -25.83 -4.13
N ASP A 52 0.10 -26.58 -4.26
CA ASP A 52 0.97 -27.02 -3.16
C ASP A 52 2.12 -26.06 -2.85
N ARG A 53 2.20 -24.92 -3.56
CA ARG A 53 3.18 -23.88 -3.29
C ARG A 53 2.98 -23.27 -1.91
N LEU A 54 4.07 -22.80 -1.32
CA LEU A 54 4.01 -22.03 -0.08
C LEU A 54 3.68 -20.57 -0.38
N LEU A 55 2.64 -20.02 0.26
CA LEU A 55 2.34 -18.59 0.23
C LEU A 55 3.27 -17.84 1.18
N VAL A 56 4.04 -16.89 0.63
CA VAL A 56 5.01 -16.07 1.37
C VAL A 56 4.64 -14.60 1.26
N VAL A 57 4.28 -13.98 2.38
CA VAL A 57 4.05 -12.52 2.46
C VAL A 57 5.28 -11.89 3.12
N VAL A 58 6.05 -11.12 2.36
CA VAL A 58 7.33 -10.57 2.81
C VAL A 58 7.51 -9.12 2.36
N GLY A 59 8.09 -8.30 3.22
CA GLY A 59 8.34 -6.89 2.93
C GLY A 59 8.67 -6.06 4.15
N PRO A 60 8.89 -4.76 3.98
CA PRO A 60 9.22 -3.85 5.07
C PRO A 60 8.09 -3.74 6.09
N CYS A 61 8.43 -3.34 7.31
CA CYS A 61 7.45 -3.11 8.38
C CYS A 61 6.44 -2.01 7.98
N SER A 62 6.91 -0.93 7.38
CA SER A 62 6.10 0.08 6.70
C SER A 62 6.95 0.84 5.69
N ILE A 63 6.30 1.36 4.66
CA ILE A 63 6.94 2.14 3.60
C ILE A 63 6.93 3.61 4.02
N HIS A 64 8.11 4.22 4.07
CA HIS A 64 8.31 5.66 4.28
C HIS A 64 9.05 6.30 3.10
N ASP A 65 9.91 5.54 2.44
CA ASP A 65 10.64 5.91 1.23
C ASP A 65 10.15 5.03 0.07
N THR A 66 9.42 5.63 -0.86
CA THR A 66 8.86 4.91 -2.01
C THR A 66 9.92 4.49 -3.02
N ALA A 67 11.02 5.24 -3.15
CA ALA A 67 12.11 4.89 -4.07
C ALA A 67 12.86 3.63 -3.57
N ALA A 68 13.24 3.61 -2.29
CA ALA A 68 13.86 2.42 -1.69
C ALA A 68 12.92 1.21 -1.71
N ALA A 69 11.62 1.43 -1.50
CA ALA A 69 10.63 0.36 -1.56
C ALA A 69 10.42 -0.19 -2.98
N LEU A 70 10.56 0.64 -4.03
CA LEU A 70 10.50 0.19 -5.42
C LEU A 70 11.76 -0.58 -5.83
N ASP A 71 12.95 -0.19 -5.38
CA ASP A 71 14.16 -1.01 -5.56
C ASP A 71 14.00 -2.40 -4.92
N TYR A 72 13.48 -2.43 -3.69
CA TYR A 72 13.15 -3.69 -3.03
C TYR A 72 12.13 -4.51 -3.83
N ALA A 73 11.06 -3.88 -4.33
CA ALA A 73 10.03 -4.54 -5.14
C ALA A 73 10.62 -5.14 -6.42
N GLY A 74 11.51 -4.43 -7.12
CA GLY A 74 12.18 -4.93 -8.31
C GLY A 74 13.03 -6.18 -8.04
N ARG A 75 13.81 -6.16 -6.95
CA ARG A 75 14.59 -7.34 -6.52
C ARG A 75 13.68 -8.52 -6.14
N LEU A 76 12.59 -8.23 -5.44
CA LEU A 76 11.63 -9.26 -5.02
C LEU A 76 10.88 -9.86 -6.21
N ALA A 77 10.56 -9.06 -7.23
CA ALA A 77 9.97 -9.56 -8.48
C ALA A 77 10.87 -10.57 -9.18
N GLY A 78 12.17 -10.29 -9.26
CA GLY A 78 13.15 -11.23 -9.81
C GLY A 78 13.28 -12.53 -8.98
N LEU A 79 13.17 -12.43 -7.65
CA LEU A 79 13.12 -13.62 -6.78
C LEU A 79 11.84 -14.43 -7.01
N ARG A 80 10.69 -13.75 -7.11
CA ARG A 80 9.40 -14.37 -7.38
C ARG A 80 9.43 -15.22 -8.65
N GLU A 81 10.02 -14.71 -9.72
CA GLU A 81 10.14 -15.49 -10.97
C GLU A 81 10.99 -16.75 -10.78
N ARG A 82 12.14 -16.63 -10.15
CA ARG A 82 13.06 -17.76 -9.93
C ARG A 82 12.50 -18.84 -9.01
N LEU A 83 11.67 -18.45 -8.04
CA LEU A 83 11.10 -19.35 -7.04
C LEU A 83 9.63 -19.70 -7.32
N SER A 84 9.11 -19.34 -8.48
CA SER A 84 7.69 -19.45 -8.85
C SER A 84 7.13 -20.87 -8.81
N ARG A 85 8.01 -21.88 -8.91
CA ARG A 85 7.64 -23.29 -8.83
C ARG A 85 7.20 -23.69 -7.41
N ASP A 86 7.89 -23.17 -6.40
CA ASP A 86 7.74 -23.64 -5.03
C ASP A 86 7.05 -22.58 -4.14
N LEU A 87 7.14 -21.29 -4.52
CA LEU A 87 6.63 -20.18 -3.71
C LEU A 87 5.68 -19.27 -4.50
N LEU A 88 4.61 -18.86 -3.85
CA LEU A 88 3.84 -17.69 -4.24
C LEU A 88 4.25 -16.52 -3.35
N ILE A 89 5.06 -15.61 -3.89
CA ILE A 89 5.55 -14.44 -3.15
C ILE A 89 4.61 -13.26 -3.35
N VAL A 90 4.15 -12.68 -2.25
CA VAL A 90 3.36 -11.45 -2.16
C VAL A 90 4.17 -10.41 -1.39
N MET A 91 4.37 -9.22 -1.97
CA MET A 91 5.04 -8.15 -1.26
C MET A 91 4.13 -7.58 -0.18
N ARG A 92 4.60 -7.55 1.07
CA ARG A 92 3.93 -6.80 2.11
C ARG A 92 4.11 -5.31 1.87
N VAL A 93 2.98 -4.61 1.70
CA VAL A 93 2.94 -3.17 1.52
C VAL A 93 2.07 -2.57 2.62
N TYR A 94 2.69 -1.85 3.54
CA TYR A 94 2.02 -1.24 4.68
C TYR A 94 2.41 0.22 4.79
N PHE A 95 1.42 1.11 4.75
CA PHE A 95 1.62 2.55 4.67
C PHE A 95 1.42 3.27 5.99
N GLU A 96 0.90 2.58 7.00
CA GLU A 96 0.53 3.17 8.26
C GLU A 96 1.34 2.63 9.43
N LYS A 97 1.35 3.40 10.51
CA LYS A 97 1.90 3.01 11.80
C LYS A 97 0.85 3.25 12.88
N PRO A 98 0.21 2.19 13.41
CA PRO A 98 -0.73 2.34 14.51
C PRO A 98 0.01 2.79 15.77
N ARG A 99 -0.01 4.09 16.03
CA ARG A 99 0.63 4.69 17.20
C ARG A 99 -0.41 5.38 18.06
N THR A 100 -0.36 5.14 19.35
CA THR A 100 -1.32 5.69 20.31
C THR A 100 -1.07 7.15 20.62
N THR A 101 0.19 7.57 20.79
CA THR A 101 0.54 8.92 21.23
C THR A 101 1.56 9.62 20.35
N VAL A 102 2.77 9.09 20.23
CA VAL A 102 3.93 9.77 19.63
C VAL A 102 4.47 8.99 18.45
N GLY A 103 5.00 9.71 17.47
CA GLY A 103 5.72 9.19 16.32
C GLY A 103 4.95 9.29 15.00
N TRP A 104 5.67 9.10 13.92
CA TRP A 104 5.16 9.19 12.56
C TRP A 104 4.02 8.20 12.32
N LYS A 105 2.92 8.68 11.73
CA LYS A 105 1.66 7.92 11.54
C LYS A 105 1.63 7.07 10.27
N GLY A 106 2.59 7.25 9.38
CA GLY A 106 2.66 6.50 8.12
C GLY A 106 2.59 7.39 6.88
N LEU A 107 2.91 6.80 5.73
CA LEU A 107 3.02 7.51 4.45
C LEU A 107 1.72 8.19 4.01
N ILE A 108 0.56 7.60 4.30
CA ILE A 108 -0.71 8.21 3.93
C ILE A 108 -0.98 9.44 4.80
N ASN A 109 -0.72 9.34 6.10
CA ASN A 109 -1.06 10.40 7.04
C ASN A 109 -0.07 11.56 7.03
N ASP A 110 1.22 11.28 6.83
CA ASP A 110 2.29 12.29 6.86
C ASP A 110 3.39 11.91 5.85
N PRO A 111 3.12 12.13 4.54
CA PRO A 111 4.00 11.68 3.45
C PRO A 111 5.34 12.40 3.39
N ASN A 112 5.44 13.58 3.99
CA ASN A 112 6.62 14.42 3.95
C ASN A 112 7.48 14.31 5.23
N LEU A 113 7.03 13.56 6.24
CA LEU A 113 7.69 13.41 7.56
C LEU A 113 7.91 14.76 8.28
N ASP A 114 7.04 15.74 8.02
CA ASP A 114 7.17 17.12 8.54
C ASP A 114 6.02 17.53 9.48
N GLY A 115 5.10 16.61 9.75
CA GLY A 115 3.95 16.85 10.62
C GLY A 115 2.86 17.74 9.99
N THR A 116 2.91 17.98 8.69
CA THR A 116 1.85 18.75 7.98
C THR A 116 0.58 17.93 7.76
N PHE A 117 0.68 16.61 7.86
CA PHE A 117 -0.43 15.68 7.65
C PHE A 117 -1.13 15.83 6.30
N ASP A 118 -0.36 16.06 5.23
CA ASP A 118 -0.87 16.17 3.86
C ASP A 118 -1.37 14.81 3.33
N MET A 119 -2.51 14.37 3.84
CA MET A 119 -3.14 13.11 3.44
C MET A 119 -3.52 13.06 1.96
N GLN A 120 -3.76 14.20 1.32
CA GLN A 120 -4.06 14.27 -0.11
C GLN A 120 -2.89 13.76 -0.95
N THR A 121 -1.69 14.25 -0.64
CA THR A 121 -0.45 13.77 -1.25
C THR A 121 -0.15 12.32 -0.84
N GLY A 122 -0.36 11.97 0.42
CA GLY A 122 -0.14 10.63 0.94
C GLY A 122 -0.95 9.56 0.23
N LEU A 123 -2.25 9.79 -0.01
CA LEU A 123 -3.13 8.88 -0.75
C LEU A 123 -2.65 8.67 -2.20
N ARG A 124 -2.23 9.73 -2.87
CA ARG A 124 -1.72 9.65 -4.25
C ARG A 124 -0.40 8.91 -4.33
N ARG A 125 0.54 9.17 -3.40
CA ARG A 125 1.82 8.45 -3.33
C ARG A 125 1.61 6.96 -3.06
N ALA A 126 0.75 6.61 -2.12
CA ALA A 126 0.43 5.22 -1.83
C ALA A 126 -0.21 4.51 -3.02
N ARG A 127 -1.16 5.17 -3.70
CA ARG A 127 -1.81 4.64 -4.89
C ARG A 127 -0.82 4.45 -6.04
N ALA A 128 0.01 5.44 -6.34
CA ALA A 128 1.03 5.37 -7.38
C ALA A 128 1.99 4.20 -7.12
N PHE A 129 2.49 4.09 -5.89
CA PHE A 129 3.37 2.99 -5.49
C PHE A 129 2.75 1.60 -5.74
N LEU A 130 1.49 1.39 -5.34
CA LEU A 130 0.78 0.12 -5.57
C LEU A 130 0.65 -0.20 -7.07
N LEU A 131 0.42 0.81 -7.90
CA LEU A 131 0.35 0.62 -9.36
C LEU A 131 1.69 0.21 -9.94
N GLU A 132 2.79 0.84 -9.50
CA GLU A 132 4.14 0.49 -9.94
C GLU A 132 4.51 -0.92 -9.53
N VAL A 133 4.26 -1.33 -8.30
CA VAL A 133 4.49 -2.71 -7.84
C VAL A 133 3.67 -3.72 -8.66
N GLY A 134 2.39 -3.41 -8.92
CA GLY A 134 1.54 -4.26 -9.78
C GLY A 134 2.06 -4.35 -11.22
N ASN A 135 2.60 -3.26 -11.78
CA ASN A 135 3.20 -3.22 -13.11
C ASN A 135 4.49 -4.05 -13.22
N LEU A 136 5.23 -4.21 -12.12
CA LEU A 136 6.36 -5.16 -12.03
C LEU A 136 5.91 -6.63 -12.07
N GLY A 137 4.60 -6.90 -12.06
CA GLY A 137 4.06 -8.25 -11.95
C GLY A 137 4.17 -8.83 -10.54
N LEU A 138 4.43 -7.98 -9.52
CA LEU A 138 4.54 -8.39 -8.13
C LEU A 138 3.21 -8.11 -7.41
N PRO A 139 2.54 -9.15 -6.87
CA PRO A 139 1.34 -8.92 -6.07
C PRO A 139 1.71 -8.28 -4.73
N ALA A 140 0.84 -7.40 -4.25
CA ALA A 140 0.98 -6.68 -2.99
C ALA A 140 -0.19 -6.93 -2.05
N GLY A 141 0.10 -6.95 -0.76
CA GLY A 141 -0.88 -7.14 0.30
C GLY A 141 -0.47 -6.46 1.61
#